data_594dd205ef20b32e677ef376d7980ae6
#
_entry.id   594dd205ef20b32e677ef376d7980ae6
#
_cell.length_a   1.000
_cell.length_b   1.000
_cell.length_c   1.000
_cell.angle_alpha   90.00
_cell.angle_beta   90.00
_cell.angle_gamma   90.00
#
_symmetry.space_group_name_H-M   'P 1'
#
loop_
_entity.id
_entity.type
_entity.pdbx_description
1 polymer ?
#
loop_
_entity_poly.entity_id
_entity_poly.type
_entity_poly.pdbx_seq_one_letter_code
_entity_poly.pdbx_strand_id
1 'polypeptide(L)'
;MKKHKGQTIRKVGKYTVINCKSCKFIHVHPIPSNEELYALYNNDYYQKTKPDYIQGNEKYIQYLNYTFDEKLDILEKHVSSKSRKILDIGSGPGFFLRRARQRKWQVLGIEPSPIAYNYSKKHNIPTIQKFFYQVNIKQI
;
A
#
# COMPACT_ATOMS: atom_id res chain seq x y z
N MET A 1 -1.37 10.90 -23.55
CA MET A 1 -1.42 9.57 -22.86
C MET A 1 -1.58 8.47 -23.92
N LYS A 2 -0.81 7.36 -23.81
CA LYS A 2 -0.99 6.19 -24.71
C LYS A 2 -2.34 5.55 -24.44
N LYS A 3 -3.15 5.29 -25.48
CA LYS A 3 -4.43 4.57 -25.31
C LYS A 3 -4.15 3.12 -24.90
N HIS A 4 -4.68 2.72 -23.76
CA HIS A 4 -4.61 1.34 -23.30
C HIS A 4 -5.64 0.51 -24.05
N LYS A 5 -5.19 -0.50 -24.79
CA LYS A 5 -6.03 -1.43 -25.55
C LYS A 5 -5.47 -2.86 -25.42
N GLY A 6 -6.34 -3.85 -25.40
CA GLY A 6 -5.90 -5.23 -25.27
C GLY A 6 -7.06 -6.23 -25.35
N GLN A 7 -6.70 -7.48 -25.20
CA GLN A 7 -7.68 -8.58 -25.15
C GLN A 7 -8.44 -8.52 -23.82
N THR A 8 -9.76 -8.55 -23.90
CA THR A 8 -10.63 -8.67 -22.72
C THR A 8 -10.46 -10.03 -22.07
N ILE A 9 -10.17 -10.03 -20.75
CA ILE A 9 -10.12 -11.24 -19.93
C ILE A 9 -11.44 -11.40 -19.19
N ARG A 10 -11.95 -10.31 -18.56
CA ARG A 10 -13.19 -10.35 -17.75
C ARG A 10 -13.82 -8.95 -17.66
N LYS A 11 -15.16 -8.93 -17.57
CA LYS A 11 -15.92 -7.71 -17.24
C LYS A 11 -16.28 -7.71 -15.75
N VAL A 12 -16.14 -6.58 -15.07
CA VAL A 12 -16.47 -6.38 -13.65
C VAL A 12 -17.12 -5.00 -13.49
N GLY A 13 -18.45 -4.97 -13.42
CA GLY A 13 -19.22 -3.73 -13.42
C GLY A 13 -18.91 -2.88 -14.66
N LYS A 14 -18.56 -1.61 -14.45
CA LYS A 14 -18.17 -0.70 -15.53
C LYS A 14 -16.75 -0.92 -16.07
N TYR A 15 -15.97 -1.75 -15.44
CA TYR A 15 -14.58 -2.03 -15.81
C TYR A 15 -14.44 -3.33 -16.58
N THR A 16 -13.40 -3.38 -17.39
CA THR A 16 -12.97 -4.59 -18.09
C THR A 16 -11.53 -4.89 -17.72
N VAL A 17 -11.23 -6.10 -17.30
CA VAL A 17 -9.83 -6.54 -17.12
C VAL A 17 -9.29 -6.88 -18.51
N ILE A 18 -8.20 -6.25 -18.89
CA ILE A 18 -7.56 -6.45 -20.20
C ILE A 18 -6.11 -6.89 -20.06
N ASN A 19 -5.66 -7.74 -20.99
CA ASN A 19 -4.24 -7.94 -21.24
C ASN A 19 -3.76 -6.85 -22.21
N CYS A 20 -3.15 -5.81 -21.67
CA CYS A 20 -2.88 -4.57 -22.39
C CYS A 20 -1.69 -4.71 -23.33
N LYS A 21 -1.91 -4.47 -24.63
CA LYS A 21 -0.84 -4.46 -25.65
C LYS A 21 0.09 -3.25 -25.54
N SER A 22 -0.37 -2.16 -24.92
CA SER A 22 0.41 -0.91 -24.82
C SER A 22 1.42 -0.92 -23.68
N CYS A 23 1.02 -1.36 -22.47
CA CYS A 23 1.89 -1.39 -21.30
C CYS A 23 2.40 -2.80 -20.95
N LYS A 24 1.89 -3.85 -21.61
CA LYS A 24 2.24 -5.27 -21.38
C LYS A 24 1.80 -5.82 -20.02
N PHE A 25 0.93 -5.13 -19.29
CA PHE A 25 0.37 -5.57 -18.02
C PHE A 25 -1.11 -5.93 -18.14
N ILE A 26 -1.56 -6.82 -17.27
CA ILE A 26 -2.99 -7.07 -17.05
C ILE A 26 -3.49 -6.00 -16.07
N HIS A 27 -4.50 -5.26 -16.45
CA HIS A 27 -5.10 -4.21 -15.61
C HIS A 27 -6.56 -3.93 -15.98
N VAL A 28 -7.24 -3.18 -15.13
CA VAL A 28 -8.60 -2.71 -15.40
C VAL A 28 -8.61 -1.60 -16.45
N HIS A 29 -9.67 -1.56 -17.28
CA HIS A 29 -9.88 -0.53 -18.29
C HIS A 29 -11.38 -0.13 -18.31
N PRO A 30 -11.75 1.19 -18.32
CA PRO A 30 -10.83 2.30 -18.21
C PRO A 30 -10.02 2.30 -16.91
N ILE A 31 -8.88 2.98 -16.90
CA ILE A 31 -8.13 3.20 -15.65
C ILE A 31 -8.99 4.10 -14.76
N PRO A 32 -9.19 3.73 -13.48
CA PRO A 32 -9.97 4.56 -12.56
C PRO A 32 -9.43 5.99 -12.47
N SER A 33 -10.32 6.96 -12.38
CA SER A 33 -9.91 8.35 -12.15
C SER A 33 -9.37 8.56 -10.74
N ASN A 34 -8.68 9.68 -10.52
CA ASN A 34 -8.19 10.02 -9.19
C ASN A 34 -9.34 10.20 -8.19
N GLU A 35 -10.49 10.73 -8.63
CA GLU A 35 -11.70 10.92 -7.82
C GLU A 35 -12.29 9.56 -7.41
N GLU A 36 -12.33 8.61 -8.32
CA GLU A 36 -12.81 7.25 -8.04
C GLU A 36 -11.89 6.53 -7.05
N LEU A 37 -10.57 6.66 -7.20
CA LEU A 37 -9.60 6.12 -6.26
C LEU A 37 -9.71 6.80 -4.90
N TYR A 38 -9.89 8.12 -4.90
CA TYR A 38 -10.07 8.89 -3.67
C TYR A 38 -11.32 8.44 -2.90
N ALA A 39 -12.45 8.30 -3.59
CA ALA A 39 -13.70 7.82 -2.98
C ALA A 39 -13.54 6.41 -2.41
N LEU A 40 -12.89 5.50 -3.16
CA LEU A 40 -12.64 4.13 -2.71
C LEU A 40 -11.81 4.10 -1.42
N TYR A 41 -10.67 4.78 -1.39
CA TYR A 41 -9.75 4.69 -0.24
C TYR A 41 -10.20 5.50 0.97
N ASN A 42 -10.90 6.63 0.77
CA ASN A 42 -11.39 7.42 1.89
C ASN A 42 -12.65 6.84 2.55
N ASN A 43 -13.58 6.31 1.75
CA ASN A 43 -14.91 5.97 2.26
C ASN A 43 -15.20 4.47 2.30
N ASP A 44 -14.70 3.70 1.34
CA ASP A 44 -15.21 2.35 1.13
C ASP A 44 -14.23 1.23 1.50
N TYR A 45 -12.94 1.45 1.34
CA TYR A 45 -11.99 0.34 1.47
C TYR A 45 -11.99 -0.30 2.85
N TYR A 46 -11.75 0.48 3.90
CA TYR A 46 -11.72 -0.01 5.28
C TYR A 46 -13.09 -0.08 5.96
N GLN A 47 -14.11 0.55 5.41
CA GLN A 47 -15.46 0.52 5.98
C GLN A 47 -16.35 -0.57 5.39
N LYS A 48 -16.25 -0.77 4.06
CA LYS A 48 -17.14 -1.67 3.32
C LYS A 48 -16.41 -2.89 2.75
N THR A 49 -15.22 -2.68 2.15
CA THR A 49 -14.51 -3.76 1.46
C THR A 49 -13.74 -4.65 2.44
N LYS A 50 -13.13 -4.06 3.46
CA LYS A 50 -12.35 -4.78 4.49
C LYS A 50 -12.57 -4.20 5.88
N PRO A 51 -13.81 -4.26 6.42
CA PRO A 51 -14.14 -3.63 7.71
C PRO A 51 -13.33 -4.17 8.89
N ASP A 52 -13.01 -5.47 8.86
CA ASP A 52 -12.29 -6.14 9.95
C ASP A 52 -10.77 -6.21 9.72
N TYR A 53 -10.26 -5.54 8.68
CA TYR A 53 -8.85 -5.69 8.29
C TYR A 53 -7.87 -5.34 9.41
N ILE A 54 -8.10 -4.22 10.08
CA ILE A 54 -7.18 -3.76 11.14
C ILE A 54 -7.28 -4.67 12.36
N GLN A 55 -8.51 -4.92 12.85
CA GLN A 55 -8.74 -5.75 14.05
C GLN A 55 -8.33 -7.21 13.82
N GLY A 56 -8.65 -7.75 12.65
CA GLY A 56 -8.25 -9.11 12.28
C GLY A 56 -6.73 -9.26 12.24
N ASN A 57 -6.02 -8.31 11.64
CA ASN A 57 -4.56 -8.36 11.59
C ASN A 57 -3.91 -8.14 12.96
N GLU A 58 -4.48 -7.30 13.83
CA GLU A 58 -3.98 -7.19 15.22
C GLU A 58 -4.13 -8.51 15.97
N LYS A 59 -5.24 -9.20 15.84
CA LYS A 59 -5.45 -10.50 16.47
C LYS A 59 -4.39 -11.52 16.05
N TYR A 60 -3.95 -11.46 14.79
CA TYR A 60 -2.96 -12.39 14.23
C TYR A 60 -1.57 -11.77 14.01
N ILE A 61 -1.25 -10.71 14.77
CA ILE A 61 -0.04 -9.92 14.56
C ILE A 61 1.26 -10.76 14.70
N GLN A 62 1.26 -11.78 15.55
CA GLN A 62 2.41 -12.67 15.67
C GLN A 62 2.67 -13.43 14.39
N TYR A 63 1.62 -13.98 13.75
CA TYR A 63 1.74 -14.65 12.45
C TYR A 63 2.21 -13.70 11.36
N LEU A 64 1.65 -12.49 11.30
CA LEU A 64 2.09 -11.47 10.35
C LEU A 64 3.56 -11.10 10.55
N ASN A 65 4.01 -11.03 11.80
CA ASN A 65 5.41 -10.74 12.09
C ASN A 65 6.38 -11.79 11.51
N TYR A 66 6.00 -13.07 11.47
CA TYR A 66 6.81 -14.09 10.77
C TYR A 66 6.98 -13.73 9.28
N THR A 67 5.90 -13.42 8.60
CA THR A 67 5.96 -13.08 7.17
C THR A 67 6.71 -11.77 6.91
N PHE A 68 6.65 -10.83 7.84
CA PHE A 68 7.41 -9.58 7.78
C PHE A 68 8.88 -9.81 8.07
N ASP A 69 9.21 -10.70 9.00
CA ASP A 69 10.61 -11.04 9.31
C ASP A 69 11.31 -11.70 8.12
N GLU A 70 10.65 -12.62 7.42
CA GLU A 70 11.21 -13.20 6.18
C GLU A 70 11.57 -12.13 5.14
N LYS A 71 10.70 -11.12 4.96
CA LYS A 71 10.97 -10.01 4.05
C LYS A 71 12.12 -9.14 4.55
N LEU A 72 12.14 -8.83 5.84
CA LEU A 72 13.19 -8.02 6.45
C LEU A 72 14.53 -8.73 6.44
N ASP A 73 14.56 -10.05 6.63
CA ASP A 73 15.78 -10.86 6.54
C ASP A 73 16.41 -10.81 5.13
N ILE A 74 15.54 -10.83 4.09
CA ILE A 74 16.02 -10.66 2.72
C ILE A 74 16.59 -9.26 2.52
N LEU A 75 15.89 -8.21 2.96
CA LEU A 75 16.35 -6.84 2.84
C LEU A 75 17.67 -6.61 3.59
N GLU A 76 17.79 -7.16 4.79
CA GLU A 76 18.98 -7.02 5.64
C GLU A 76 20.24 -7.69 5.09
N LYS A 77 20.09 -8.67 4.20
CA LYS A 77 21.20 -9.25 3.45
C LYS A 77 21.76 -8.30 2.37
N HIS A 78 20.95 -7.36 1.89
CA HIS A 78 21.32 -6.48 0.78
C HIS A 78 21.57 -5.03 1.19
N VAL A 79 21.20 -4.65 2.42
CA VAL A 79 21.30 -3.27 2.92
C VAL A 79 22.14 -3.24 4.18
N SER A 80 23.18 -2.39 4.20
CA SER A 80 24.02 -2.24 5.40
C SER A 80 23.21 -1.70 6.59
N SER A 81 23.59 -2.06 7.80
CA SER A 81 22.92 -1.62 9.03
C SER A 81 22.84 -0.08 9.18
N LYS A 82 23.81 0.65 8.60
CA LYS A 82 23.85 2.12 8.62
C LYS A 82 22.85 2.76 7.64
N SER A 83 22.34 2.00 6.67
CA SER A 83 21.47 2.51 5.59
C SER A 83 20.07 1.91 5.62
N ARG A 84 19.63 1.37 6.75
CA ARG A 84 18.31 0.73 6.90
C ARG A 84 17.18 1.76 6.90
N LYS A 85 16.74 2.13 5.69
CA LYS A 85 15.61 3.03 5.46
C LYS A 85 14.57 2.35 4.58
N ILE A 86 13.31 2.45 4.93
CA ILE A 86 12.16 1.91 4.17
C ILE A 86 11.17 3.02 3.91
N LEU A 87 10.80 3.17 2.65
CA LEU A 87 9.59 3.88 2.21
C LEU A 87 8.57 2.83 1.76
N ASP A 88 7.41 2.82 2.40
CA ASP A 88 6.31 1.90 2.08
C ASP A 88 5.15 2.67 1.45
N ILE A 89 4.89 2.43 0.16
CA ILE A 89 3.84 3.10 -0.60
C ILE A 89 2.57 2.25 -0.53
N GLY A 90 1.50 2.81 0.03
CA GLY A 90 0.29 2.07 0.39
C GLY A 90 0.49 1.28 1.68
N SER A 91 1.13 1.91 2.67
CA SER A 91 1.54 1.25 3.92
C SER A 91 0.38 0.73 4.77
N GLY A 92 -0.87 1.10 4.44
CA GLY A 92 -2.02 0.74 5.23
C GLY A 92 -1.89 1.19 6.69
N PRO A 93 -2.33 0.37 7.65
CA PRO A 93 -2.18 0.66 9.08
C PRO A 93 -0.72 0.64 9.58
N GLY A 94 0.25 0.33 8.73
CA GLY A 94 1.67 0.35 9.06
C GLY A 94 2.18 -0.88 9.82
N PHE A 95 1.51 -2.02 9.75
CA PHE A 95 1.94 -3.25 10.45
C PHE A 95 3.36 -3.68 10.08
N PHE A 96 3.68 -3.67 8.78
CA PHE A 96 5.03 -3.98 8.31
C PHE A 96 6.06 -2.95 8.81
N LEU A 97 5.74 -1.66 8.72
CA LEU A 97 6.61 -0.59 9.20
C LEU A 97 6.81 -0.65 10.71
N ARG A 98 5.78 -1.03 11.48
CA ARG A 98 5.89 -1.27 12.93
C ARG A 98 6.91 -2.36 13.22
N ARG A 99 6.86 -3.49 12.49
CA ARG A 99 7.84 -4.57 12.64
C ARG A 99 9.24 -4.14 12.21
N ALA A 100 9.38 -3.43 11.10
CA ALA A 100 10.67 -2.91 10.63
C ALA A 100 11.32 -1.98 11.67
N ARG A 101 10.55 -1.09 12.32
CA ARG A 101 11.07 -0.24 13.41
C ARG A 101 11.60 -1.04 14.60
N GLN A 102 10.93 -2.13 14.99
CA GLN A 102 11.42 -3.03 16.04
C GLN A 102 12.80 -3.61 15.69
N ARG A 103 13.06 -3.77 14.37
CA ARG A 103 14.36 -4.20 13.83
C ARG A 103 15.30 -3.04 13.48
N LYS A 104 15.03 -1.85 14.04
CA LYS A 104 15.88 -0.64 13.93
C LYS A 104 15.96 -0.05 12.50
N TRP A 105 14.94 -0.26 11.68
CA TRP A 105 14.81 0.45 10.42
C TRP A 105 14.23 1.85 10.64
N GLN A 106 14.74 2.84 9.91
CA GLN A 106 14.06 4.12 9.71
C GLN A 106 12.94 3.89 8.70
N VAL A 107 11.74 4.28 9.05
CA VAL A 107 10.55 3.96 8.24
C VAL A 107 9.73 5.19 7.92
N LEU A 108 9.13 5.21 6.74
CA LEU A 108 8.14 6.18 6.33
C LEU A 108 7.07 5.48 5.52
N GLY A 109 5.80 5.69 5.85
CA GLY A 109 4.64 5.23 5.08
C GLY A 109 4.03 6.34 4.24
N ILE A 110 3.42 5.97 3.12
CA ILE A 110 2.50 6.81 2.37
C ILE A 110 1.18 6.03 2.28
N GLU A 111 0.11 6.60 2.83
CA GLU A 111 -1.20 5.94 2.89
C GLU A 111 -2.32 6.96 2.74
N PRO A 112 -3.18 6.87 1.71
CA PRO A 112 -4.24 7.85 1.50
C PRO A 112 -5.42 7.70 2.46
N SER A 113 -5.71 6.48 2.97
CA SER A 113 -6.88 6.23 3.81
C SER A 113 -6.78 6.91 5.16
N PRO A 114 -7.77 7.75 5.56
CA PRO A 114 -7.80 8.34 6.89
C PRO A 114 -7.84 7.30 8.01
N ILE A 115 -8.55 6.20 7.82
CA ILE A 115 -8.68 5.13 8.82
C ILE A 115 -7.33 4.48 9.09
N ALA A 116 -6.63 4.07 8.04
CA ALA A 116 -5.32 3.43 8.14
C ALA A 116 -4.26 4.41 8.67
N TYR A 117 -4.27 5.65 8.16
CA TYR A 117 -3.39 6.73 8.64
C TYR A 117 -3.58 7.00 10.14
N ASN A 118 -4.81 7.15 10.62
CA ASN A 118 -5.09 7.39 12.04
C ASN A 118 -4.62 6.24 12.92
N TYR A 119 -4.75 5.00 12.43
CA TYR A 119 -4.22 3.84 13.12
C TYR A 119 -2.67 3.89 13.18
N SER A 120 -1.98 4.16 12.06
CA SER A 120 -0.52 4.34 12.03
C SER A 120 -0.06 5.41 13.00
N LYS A 121 -0.74 6.57 12.99
CA LYS A 121 -0.45 7.70 13.90
C LYS A 121 -0.59 7.30 15.36
N LYS A 122 -1.67 6.59 15.73
CA LYS A 122 -1.89 6.08 17.10
C LYS A 122 -0.75 5.16 17.56
N HIS A 123 -0.13 4.42 16.63
CA HIS A 123 1.01 3.55 16.91
C HIS A 123 2.38 4.21 16.67
N ASN A 124 2.42 5.53 16.50
CA ASN A 124 3.62 6.33 16.26
C ASN A 124 4.42 5.88 15.02
N ILE A 125 3.75 5.39 13.97
CA ILE A 125 4.38 5.05 12.70
C ILE A 125 4.41 6.29 11.82
N PRO A 126 5.60 6.80 11.43
CA PRO A 126 5.71 7.94 10.51
C PRO A 126 4.98 7.62 9.20
N THR A 127 3.94 8.40 8.88
CA THR A 127 3.10 8.17 7.71
C THR A 127 2.63 9.50 7.16
N ILE A 128 2.68 9.66 5.83
CA ILE A 128 2.13 10.80 5.10
C ILE A 128 0.75 10.39 4.58
N GLN A 129 -0.30 11.14 4.97
CA GLN A 129 -1.66 10.89 4.49
C GLN A 129 -1.87 11.52 3.11
N LYS A 130 -1.41 10.86 2.07
CA LYS A 130 -1.55 11.29 0.67
C LYS A 130 -1.55 10.11 -0.27
N PHE A 131 -2.05 10.31 -1.49
CA PHE A 131 -1.71 9.43 -2.60
C PHE A 131 -0.26 9.65 -3.00
N PHE A 132 0.42 8.61 -3.48
CA PHE A 132 1.83 8.68 -3.85
C PHE A 132 2.13 9.76 -4.91
N TYR A 133 1.25 9.94 -5.90
CA TYR A 133 1.41 10.97 -6.94
C TYR A 133 1.33 12.41 -6.41
N GLN A 134 0.85 12.62 -5.18
CA GLN A 134 0.77 13.93 -4.51
C GLN A 134 2.01 14.22 -3.66
N VAL A 135 2.92 13.25 -3.54
CA VAL A 135 4.10 13.38 -2.70
C VAL A 135 5.30 13.81 -3.53
N ASN A 136 5.99 14.86 -3.08
CA ASN A 136 7.26 15.25 -3.66
C ASN A 136 8.40 14.40 -3.08
N ILE A 137 8.84 13.41 -3.84
CA ILE A 137 9.87 12.45 -3.40
C ILE A 137 11.20 13.14 -3.05
N LYS A 138 11.49 14.31 -3.61
CA LYS A 138 12.72 15.06 -3.28
C LYS A 138 12.72 15.64 -1.85
N GLN A 139 11.59 15.59 -1.16
CA GLN A 139 11.41 16.12 0.19
C GLN A 139 11.30 15.03 1.27
N ILE A 140 11.52 13.76 0.90
CA ILE A 140 11.45 12.60 1.79
C ILE A 140 12.85 12.09 2.18
#